data_94c3c8d0eb26e573e781e58cdcaa7442
#
_entry.id   94c3c8d0eb26e573e781e58cdcaa7442
#
_cell.length_a   1.000
_cell.length_b   1.000
_cell.length_c   1.000
_cell.angle_alpha   90.00
_cell.angle_beta   90.00
_cell.angle_gamma   90.00
#
_symmetry.space_group_name_H-M   'P 1'
#
loop_
_entity.id
_entity.type
_entity.pdbx_description
1 polymer ?
#
loop_
_entity_poly.entity_id
_entity_poly.type
_entity_poly.pdbx_seq_one_letter_code
_entity_poly.pdbx_strand_id
1 'polypeptide(L)'
;MKRILSFFLTVALSAALLAPAASAANEAVAKDTDWLYITIDPGHDGDSAGGYDPGAINSTYGYQEADRVLRIGLYLKQELETYRHVHVDMTRSDRDGTYYTAPLSKVQRRVDFAQQKGSDLLVSLHLNGAATQSAHGALILASNGNYDPACASVVDGVGTNILAQLGKLGLDTSRGLVKRNSGDGTTYPNGKLADYYGIVRYGQLAHIPSLIIEHCFISSDSAQFLSSEAKLQAMAQADARGIAAYYGLEKKTEGETDPEPAFRDCRKHWAREYVDTAAAAGWVAGVGNGLFAPDDALTRGMFVTMLARLAGVNQADYPDSRFADVEASAWYAPSVSWAASKGIVSGVGDGKFEPNRNITRQEMAVIMAGYLAWKGIDTTPGTEASAYNIADLDDIAPWALKSVCFCYEKKLLTGRGTSFAPLANATRAEACVVLCGLHDFLTASGG
;
A
#
# COMPACT_ATOMS: atom_id res chain seq x y z
N MET A 1 -47.64 43.90 43.76
CA MET A 1 -47.34 42.50 43.73
C MET A 1 -47.60 41.97 42.32
N LYS A 2 -46.62 42.00 41.43
CA LYS A 2 -46.62 41.24 40.16
C LYS A 2 -45.16 40.97 39.81
N ARG A 3 -44.77 39.67 39.82
CA ARG A 3 -43.47 39.20 39.45
C ARG A 3 -43.33 39.25 37.93
N ILE A 4 -42.31 39.93 37.43
CA ILE A 4 -41.90 39.90 36.02
C ILE A 4 -40.75 38.92 35.92
N LEU A 5 -40.97 37.85 35.14
CA LEU A 5 -39.97 36.87 34.81
C LEU A 5 -39.16 37.38 33.58
N SER A 6 -37.91 37.68 33.77
CA SER A 6 -36.97 38.02 32.68
C SER A 6 -36.36 36.74 32.10
N PHE A 7 -36.64 36.50 30.84
CA PHE A 7 -35.95 35.47 30.03
C PHE A 7 -34.61 36.05 29.54
N PHE A 8 -33.51 35.51 29.99
CA PHE A 8 -32.21 35.75 29.37
C PHE A 8 -32.00 34.76 28.23
N LEU A 9 -31.98 35.30 27.02
CA LEU A 9 -31.57 34.59 25.81
C LEU A 9 -30.04 34.66 25.70
N THR A 10 -29.34 33.62 26.07
CA THR A 10 -27.90 33.50 25.84
C THR A 10 -27.65 33.08 24.40
N VAL A 11 -27.23 34.07 23.58
CA VAL A 11 -26.66 33.79 22.25
C VAL A 11 -25.25 33.26 22.45
N ALA A 12 -25.04 31.97 22.22
CA ALA A 12 -23.72 31.38 22.12
C ALA A 12 -23.10 31.76 20.76
N LEU A 13 -22.19 32.70 20.78
CA LEU A 13 -21.36 33.08 19.65
C LEU A 13 -20.28 31.95 19.50
N SER A 14 -20.52 31.04 18.56
CA SER A 14 -19.48 30.06 18.16
C SER A 14 -18.42 30.80 17.35
N ALA A 15 -17.33 31.14 18.01
CA ALA A 15 -16.09 31.53 17.34
C ALA A 15 -15.51 30.30 16.64
N ALA A 16 -15.72 30.21 15.33
CA ALA A 16 -14.97 29.32 14.49
C ALA A 16 -13.53 29.84 14.44
N LEU A 17 -12.65 29.21 15.21
CA LEU A 17 -11.21 29.34 15.08
C LEU A 17 -10.83 28.78 13.72
N LEU A 18 -10.50 29.64 12.79
CA LEU A 18 -9.76 29.28 11.58
C LEU A 18 -8.37 28.77 12.03
N ALA A 19 -8.22 27.48 12.08
CA ALA A 19 -6.90 26.85 12.19
C ALA A 19 -6.14 27.16 10.90
N PRO A 20 -4.84 27.51 10.98
CA PRO A 20 -4.05 27.81 9.79
C PRO A 20 -3.91 26.56 8.90
N ALA A 21 -4.01 26.76 7.59
CA ALA A 21 -3.95 25.72 6.55
C ALA A 21 -2.65 24.89 6.50
N ALA A 22 -1.72 25.09 7.43
CA ALA A 22 -0.49 24.28 7.58
C ALA A 22 -0.71 22.94 8.29
N SER A 23 -1.89 22.68 8.89
CA SER A 23 -2.19 21.43 9.58
C SER A 23 -2.74 20.35 8.65
N ALA A 24 -3.29 20.71 7.50
CA ALA A 24 -3.88 19.73 6.56
C ALA A 24 -2.84 18.95 5.74
N ALA A 25 -1.59 19.41 5.67
CA ALA A 25 -0.52 18.68 4.97
C ALA A 25 0.13 17.59 5.85
N ASN A 26 -0.04 17.66 7.18
CA ASN A 26 0.53 16.67 8.11
C ASN A 26 -0.47 15.55 8.49
N GLU A 27 -1.74 15.64 8.11
CA GLU A 27 -2.72 14.56 8.36
C GLU A 27 -2.66 13.42 7.33
N ALA A 28 -1.81 13.53 6.32
CA ALA A 28 -1.52 12.44 5.38
C ALA A 28 -0.33 11.56 5.83
N VAL A 29 0.22 11.80 7.03
CA VAL A 29 1.22 10.92 7.63
C VAL A 29 0.53 9.66 8.12
N ALA A 30 1.05 8.52 7.70
CA ALA A 30 0.57 7.17 7.98
C ALA A 30 -0.10 7.04 9.35
N LYS A 31 -1.35 6.60 9.36
CA LYS A 31 -1.94 6.05 10.57
C LYS A 31 -1.12 4.83 10.95
N ASP A 32 -1.05 4.52 12.22
CA ASP A 32 -0.26 3.47 12.90
C ASP A 32 -0.27 2.06 12.24
N THR A 33 -0.98 1.88 11.13
CA THR A 33 -1.18 0.62 10.40
C THR A 33 -0.72 0.66 8.93
N ASP A 34 -0.29 1.82 8.39
CA ASP A 34 0.07 1.92 6.98
C ASP A 34 1.57 1.61 6.76
N TRP A 35 1.84 0.65 5.89
CA TRP A 35 3.20 0.32 5.50
C TRP A 35 3.81 1.39 4.62
N LEU A 36 5.06 1.77 4.91
CA LEU A 36 5.88 2.66 4.10
C LEU A 36 6.84 1.83 3.24
N TYR A 37 6.68 1.94 1.93
CA TYR A 37 7.54 1.26 0.95
C TYR A 37 8.56 2.22 0.40
N ILE A 38 9.84 1.94 0.66
CA ILE A 38 10.97 2.77 0.27
C ILE A 38 11.80 2.03 -0.75
N THR A 39 12.09 2.65 -1.89
CA THR A 39 13.16 2.18 -2.75
C THR A 39 14.43 2.97 -2.49
N ILE A 40 15.50 2.28 -2.13
CA ILE A 40 16.85 2.83 -2.08
C ILE A 40 17.52 2.59 -3.43
N ASP A 41 18.07 3.65 -3.99
CA ASP A 41 18.78 3.62 -5.26
C ASP A 41 20.26 4.00 -5.05
N PRO A 42 21.17 3.03 -4.80
CA PRO A 42 22.58 3.32 -4.81
C PRO A 42 23.02 3.78 -6.20
N GLY A 43 23.46 5.03 -6.33
CA GLY A 43 23.83 5.64 -7.61
C GLY A 43 24.95 4.89 -8.34
N HIS A 44 25.10 5.22 -9.63
CA HIS A 44 26.12 4.61 -10.50
C HIS A 44 26.00 3.10 -10.66
N ASP A 45 27.03 2.46 -11.21
CA ASP A 45 27.17 1.04 -11.50
C ASP A 45 25.95 0.31 -12.10
N GLY A 46 26.16 -0.80 -12.72
CA GLY A 46 25.08 -1.70 -13.12
C GLY A 46 24.54 -1.48 -14.52
N ASP A 47 25.37 -1.18 -15.52
CA ASP A 47 24.94 -1.30 -16.91
C ASP A 47 25.64 -2.44 -17.63
N SER A 48 24.88 -3.51 -17.87
CA SER A 48 25.31 -4.63 -18.71
C SER A 48 25.54 -4.24 -20.19
N ALA A 49 25.01 -3.10 -20.65
CA ALA A 49 25.09 -2.67 -22.05
C ALA A 49 26.17 -1.63 -22.33
N GLY A 50 26.69 -0.94 -21.31
CA GLY A 50 27.63 0.18 -21.49
C GLY A 50 28.91 0.12 -20.67
N GLY A 51 29.10 -0.91 -19.85
CA GLY A 51 30.26 -1.06 -18.96
C GLY A 51 30.02 -0.48 -17.56
N TYR A 52 31.01 -0.70 -16.70
CA TYR A 52 31.01 -0.27 -15.31
C TYR A 52 31.08 1.25 -15.18
N ASP A 53 30.16 1.84 -14.42
CA ASP A 53 30.13 3.27 -14.07
C ASP A 53 30.54 3.45 -12.59
N PRO A 54 31.81 3.77 -12.29
CA PRO A 54 32.27 3.94 -10.93
C PRO A 54 31.76 5.22 -10.22
N GLY A 55 31.10 6.12 -10.97
CA GLY A 55 30.84 7.48 -10.47
C GLY A 55 32.14 8.26 -10.25
N ALA A 56 32.13 9.19 -9.31
CA ALA A 56 33.32 9.94 -8.92
C ALA A 56 34.36 9.03 -8.23
N ILE A 57 35.64 9.31 -8.49
CA ILE A 57 36.77 8.53 -7.97
C ILE A 57 37.68 9.41 -7.13
N ASN A 58 38.05 8.95 -5.95
CA ASN A 58 39.17 9.48 -5.18
C ASN A 58 40.36 8.53 -5.31
N SER A 59 41.33 8.87 -6.18
CA SER A 59 42.51 8.05 -6.42
C SER A 59 43.47 7.97 -5.22
N THR A 60 43.48 8.97 -4.33
CA THR A 60 44.33 8.98 -3.15
C THR A 60 43.97 7.88 -2.16
N TYR A 61 42.68 7.60 -1.99
CA TYR A 61 42.15 6.58 -1.08
C TYR A 61 41.67 5.32 -1.81
N GLY A 62 41.68 5.31 -3.14
CA GLY A 62 41.13 4.21 -3.95
C GLY A 62 39.60 4.06 -3.84
N TYR A 63 38.88 5.13 -3.49
CA TYR A 63 37.43 5.07 -3.32
C TYR A 63 36.71 5.37 -4.64
N GLN A 64 35.68 4.58 -4.92
CA GLN A 64 34.75 4.77 -6.01
C GLN A 64 33.36 5.10 -5.40
N GLU A 65 32.68 6.04 -5.96
CA GLU A 65 31.34 6.45 -5.49
C GLU A 65 30.38 5.27 -5.49
N ALA A 66 30.28 4.54 -6.60
CA ALA A 66 29.40 3.37 -6.75
C ALA A 66 29.54 2.35 -5.61
N ASP A 67 30.78 2.08 -5.15
CA ASP A 67 31.04 1.15 -4.04
C ASP A 67 30.60 1.74 -2.70
N ARG A 68 30.90 3.01 -2.45
CA ARG A 68 30.57 3.66 -1.17
C ARG A 68 29.06 3.83 -0.97
N VAL A 69 28.34 4.29 -2.01
CA VAL A 69 26.89 4.47 -1.92
C VAL A 69 26.14 3.14 -1.85
N LEU A 70 26.65 2.06 -2.47
CA LEU A 70 26.10 0.72 -2.28
C LEU A 70 26.18 0.29 -0.82
N ARG A 71 27.32 0.50 -0.15
CA ARG A 71 27.49 0.16 1.27
C ARG A 71 26.60 0.98 2.18
N ILE A 72 26.51 2.30 1.92
CA ILE A 72 25.57 3.17 2.65
C ILE A 72 24.13 2.66 2.44
N GLY A 73 23.75 2.29 1.20
CA GLY A 73 22.43 1.80 0.89
C GLY A 73 22.07 0.49 1.61
N LEU A 74 23.01 -0.45 1.70
CA LEU A 74 22.83 -1.69 2.44
C LEU A 74 22.63 -1.45 3.95
N TYR A 75 23.42 -0.54 4.54
CA TYR A 75 23.22 -0.15 5.95
C TYR A 75 21.91 0.64 6.16
N LEU A 76 21.52 1.48 5.19
CA LEU A 76 20.25 2.22 5.27
C LEU A 76 19.06 1.28 5.22
N LYS A 77 19.08 0.28 4.33
CA LYS A 77 18.06 -0.78 4.30
C LYS A 77 17.97 -1.48 5.66
N GLN A 78 19.10 -1.95 6.16
CA GLN A 78 19.16 -2.65 7.44
C GLN A 78 18.62 -1.82 8.59
N GLU A 79 18.93 -0.53 8.64
CA GLU A 79 18.47 0.37 9.70
C GLU A 79 16.96 0.68 9.55
N LEU A 80 16.46 0.96 8.33
CA LEU A 80 15.05 1.24 8.08
C LEU A 80 14.16 0.06 8.41
N GLU A 81 14.56 -1.16 8.14
CA GLU A 81 13.81 -2.37 8.46
C GLU A 81 13.72 -2.66 9.97
N THR A 82 14.44 -1.90 10.82
CA THR A 82 14.21 -1.91 12.27
C THR A 82 13.00 -1.11 12.73
N TYR A 83 12.39 -0.32 11.85
CA TYR A 83 11.16 0.41 12.13
C TYR A 83 9.92 -0.40 11.77
N ARG A 84 8.81 -0.17 12.47
CA ARG A 84 7.51 -0.79 12.21
C ARG A 84 6.96 -0.37 10.86
N HIS A 85 6.32 -1.30 10.18
CA HIS A 85 5.61 -1.05 8.92
C HIS A 85 6.49 -0.41 7.83
N VAL A 86 7.75 -0.77 7.78
CA VAL A 86 8.69 -0.33 6.74
C VAL A 86 9.18 -1.52 5.94
N HIS A 87 9.03 -1.42 4.61
CA HIS A 87 9.62 -2.33 3.64
C HIS A 87 10.61 -1.58 2.76
N VAL A 88 11.75 -2.19 2.48
CA VAL A 88 12.81 -1.56 1.68
C VAL A 88 13.22 -2.45 0.51
N ASP A 89 12.95 -1.98 -0.70
CA ASP A 89 13.54 -2.51 -1.93
C ASP A 89 14.80 -1.73 -2.30
N MET A 90 15.70 -2.35 -3.05
CA MET A 90 16.91 -1.68 -3.57
C MET A 90 16.99 -1.86 -5.08
N THR A 91 17.37 -0.80 -5.81
CA THR A 91 17.58 -0.89 -7.27
C THR A 91 18.77 -1.76 -7.63
N ARG A 92 19.73 -1.90 -6.75
CA ARG A 92 20.81 -2.90 -6.78
C ARG A 92 21.28 -3.23 -5.36
N SER A 93 21.63 -4.50 -5.12
CA SER A 93 22.11 -5.01 -3.83
C SER A 93 23.54 -5.56 -3.92
N ASP A 94 24.12 -5.61 -5.12
CA ASP A 94 25.47 -6.07 -5.40
C ASP A 94 26.17 -5.13 -6.39
N ARG A 95 27.42 -5.49 -6.72
CA ARG A 95 28.24 -4.69 -7.61
C ARG A 95 27.81 -4.76 -9.07
N ASP A 96 27.18 -5.83 -9.49
CA ASP A 96 26.92 -6.13 -10.90
C ASP A 96 25.60 -5.55 -11.42
N GLY A 97 24.71 -5.08 -10.51
CA GLY A 97 23.49 -4.36 -10.85
C GLY A 97 22.57 -5.03 -11.87
N THR A 98 22.37 -6.34 -11.73
CA THR A 98 21.76 -7.22 -12.74
C THR A 98 20.25 -7.02 -13.02
N TYR A 99 19.60 -6.05 -12.40
CA TYR A 99 18.14 -5.89 -12.50
C TYR A 99 17.63 -5.23 -13.80
N TYR A 100 18.49 -4.86 -14.75
CA TYR A 100 18.09 -4.01 -15.88
C TYR A 100 18.31 -4.66 -17.24
N THR A 101 17.23 -5.16 -17.85
CA THR A 101 17.26 -5.84 -19.16
C THR A 101 16.59 -5.06 -20.32
N ALA A 102 16.09 -3.83 -20.12
CA ALA A 102 15.26 -3.11 -21.10
C ALA A 102 15.95 -1.85 -21.68
N PRO A 103 15.51 -1.30 -22.82
CA PRO A 103 16.18 -0.21 -23.56
C PRO A 103 15.99 1.21 -23.00
N LEU A 104 15.34 1.37 -21.84
CA LEU A 104 15.14 2.68 -21.20
C LEU A 104 16.46 3.27 -20.67
N SER A 105 16.51 4.57 -20.45
CA SER A 105 17.64 5.21 -19.81
C SER A 105 17.88 4.61 -18.42
N LYS A 106 19.13 4.49 -18.00
CA LYS A 106 19.50 3.94 -16.68
C LYS A 106 18.66 4.56 -15.54
N VAL A 107 18.49 5.87 -15.58
CA VAL A 107 17.78 6.65 -14.57
C VAL A 107 16.28 6.35 -14.58
N GLN A 108 15.66 6.27 -15.76
CA GLN A 108 14.23 5.97 -15.86
C GLN A 108 13.91 4.58 -15.32
N ARG A 109 14.74 3.57 -15.63
CA ARG A 109 14.56 2.20 -15.13
C ARG A 109 14.56 2.11 -13.61
N ARG A 110 15.35 2.96 -12.94
CA ARG A 110 15.40 3.02 -11.47
C ARG A 110 14.07 3.51 -10.89
N VAL A 111 13.45 4.50 -11.55
CA VAL A 111 12.12 4.98 -11.18
C VAL A 111 11.03 3.98 -11.54
N ASP A 112 11.11 3.33 -12.72
CA ASP A 112 10.18 2.28 -13.12
C ASP A 112 10.21 1.09 -12.15
N PHE A 113 11.41 0.74 -11.64
CA PHE A 113 11.55 -0.26 -10.57
C PHE A 113 10.81 0.18 -9.30
N ALA A 114 11.03 1.41 -8.82
CA ALA A 114 10.32 1.94 -7.66
C ALA A 114 8.79 1.93 -7.87
N GLN A 115 8.33 2.27 -9.08
CA GLN A 115 6.91 2.22 -9.43
C GLN A 115 6.37 0.78 -9.41
N GLN A 116 7.10 -0.19 -9.97
CA GLN A 116 6.72 -1.60 -9.94
C GLN A 116 6.66 -2.15 -8.51
N LYS A 117 7.52 -1.64 -7.62
CA LYS A 117 7.53 -1.99 -6.19
C LYS A 117 6.44 -1.25 -5.39
N GLY A 118 5.75 -0.28 -5.99
CA GLY A 118 4.73 0.52 -5.32
C GLY A 118 5.32 1.39 -4.23
N SER A 119 6.48 1.98 -4.48
CA SER A 119 7.21 2.78 -3.50
C SER A 119 6.51 4.09 -3.19
N ASP A 120 6.49 4.44 -1.91
CA ASP A 120 6.01 5.72 -1.39
C ASP A 120 7.13 6.78 -1.37
N LEU A 121 8.39 6.33 -1.44
CA LEU A 121 9.59 7.17 -1.43
C LEU A 121 10.72 6.50 -2.21
N LEU A 122 11.39 7.25 -3.08
CA LEU A 122 12.62 6.84 -3.77
C LEU A 122 13.78 7.69 -3.27
N VAL A 123 14.79 7.05 -2.69
CA VAL A 123 15.99 7.69 -2.14
C VAL A 123 17.21 7.26 -2.94
N SER A 124 17.72 8.15 -3.79
CA SER A 124 18.96 7.89 -4.55
C SER A 124 20.17 8.41 -3.77
N LEU A 125 21.18 7.55 -3.66
CA LEU A 125 22.37 7.82 -2.85
C LEU A 125 23.58 8.13 -3.74
N HIS A 126 24.22 9.26 -3.49
CA HIS A 126 25.33 9.76 -4.27
C HIS A 126 26.42 10.40 -3.38
N LEU A 127 27.59 10.60 -3.99
CA LEU A 127 28.67 11.39 -3.44
C LEU A 127 29.06 12.44 -4.46
N ASN A 128 29.10 13.68 -4.04
CA ASN A 128 29.47 14.79 -4.90
C ASN A 128 30.95 14.75 -5.28
N GLY A 129 31.27 15.31 -6.42
CA GLY A 129 32.65 15.45 -6.90
C GLY A 129 32.95 16.90 -7.23
N ALA A 130 34.13 17.39 -6.88
CA ALA A 130 34.62 18.71 -7.29
C ALA A 130 36.08 18.68 -7.61
N ALA A 131 36.49 19.54 -8.56
CA ALA A 131 37.89 19.75 -8.90
C ALA A 131 38.66 20.48 -7.77
N THR A 132 37.96 21.20 -6.89
CA THR A 132 38.54 21.98 -5.81
C THR A 132 38.39 21.26 -4.49
N GLN A 133 39.42 21.28 -3.64
CA GLN A 133 39.40 20.71 -2.28
C GLN A 133 38.58 21.55 -1.28
N SER A 134 38.10 22.71 -1.70
CA SER A 134 37.29 23.59 -0.84
C SER A 134 35.79 23.22 -0.85
N ALA A 135 35.34 22.38 -1.80
CA ALA A 135 33.98 21.91 -1.84
C ALA A 135 33.79 20.75 -0.86
N HIS A 136 32.87 20.87 0.09
CA HIS A 136 32.60 19.88 1.13
C HIS A 136 31.13 19.88 1.58
N GLY A 137 30.74 18.89 2.37
CA GLY A 137 29.45 18.79 3.04
C GLY A 137 28.39 18.02 2.24
N ALA A 138 27.20 17.93 2.83
CA ALA A 138 26.04 17.24 2.29
C ALA A 138 24.99 18.20 1.72
N LEU A 139 24.23 17.73 0.72
CA LEU A 139 23.08 18.44 0.19
C LEU A 139 22.04 17.45 -0.35
N ILE A 140 20.81 17.92 -0.53
CA ILE A 140 19.73 17.16 -1.16
C ILE A 140 19.36 17.80 -2.49
N LEU A 141 19.33 17.00 -3.56
CA LEU A 141 18.76 17.42 -4.84
C LEU A 141 17.27 17.11 -4.83
N ALA A 142 16.47 18.18 -4.83
CA ALA A 142 15.02 18.13 -4.64
C ALA A 142 14.28 18.66 -5.86
N SER A 143 12.98 18.36 -5.93
CA SER A 143 12.10 18.84 -7.00
C SER A 143 11.85 20.33 -6.94
N ASN A 144 11.73 20.94 -8.12
CA ASN A 144 11.29 22.33 -8.27
C ASN A 144 9.78 22.52 -7.98
N GLY A 145 9.00 21.44 -7.85
CA GLY A 145 7.57 21.47 -7.56
C GLY A 145 6.67 21.85 -8.72
N ASN A 146 7.20 21.91 -9.93
CA ASN A 146 6.45 22.39 -11.12
C ASN A 146 5.39 21.41 -11.63
N TYR A 147 5.51 20.10 -11.34
CA TYR A 147 4.60 19.08 -11.86
C TYR A 147 3.70 18.49 -10.75
N ASP A 148 4.28 17.93 -9.73
CA ASP A 148 3.58 17.38 -8.58
C ASP A 148 4.05 18.07 -7.28
N PRO A 149 3.35 19.15 -6.86
CA PRO A 149 3.71 19.87 -5.64
C PRO A 149 3.59 19.03 -4.36
N ALA A 150 2.72 18.02 -4.34
CA ALA A 150 2.56 17.15 -3.16
C ALA A 150 3.81 16.27 -2.99
N CYS A 151 4.27 15.62 -4.05
CA CYS A 151 5.55 14.90 -4.04
C CYS A 151 6.73 15.81 -3.67
N ALA A 152 6.77 17.03 -4.19
CA ALA A 152 7.83 17.98 -3.86
C ALA A 152 7.82 18.36 -2.37
N SER A 153 6.65 18.53 -1.76
CA SER A 153 6.50 18.82 -0.33
C SER A 153 7.02 17.69 0.55
N VAL A 154 6.74 16.44 0.19
CA VAL A 154 7.29 15.25 0.89
C VAL A 154 8.81 15.25 0.81
N VAL A 155 9.38 15.47 -0.39
CA VAL A 155 10.83 15.53 -0.61
C VAL A 155 11.47 16.62 0.23
N ASP A 156 10.87 17.81 0.30
CA ASP A 156 11.36 18.94 1.10
C ASP A 156 11.40 18.58 2.60
N GLY A 157 10.34 17.96 3.09
CA GLY A 157 10.26 17.52 4.49
C GLY A 157 11.27 16.44 4.83
N VAL A 158 11.32 15.36 4.05
CA VAL A 158 12.27 14.24 4.23
C VAL A 158 13.70 14.75 4.13
N GLY A 159 14.02 15.51 3.07
CA GLY A 159 15.37 16.02 2.83
C GLY A 159 15.86 16.95 3.94
N THR A 160 14.99 17.82 4.45
CA THR A 160 15.33 18.71 5.59
C THR A 160 15.66 17.90 6.85
N ASN A 161 14.88 16.87 7.15
CA ASN A 161 15.12 16.01 8.30
C ASN A 161 16.41 15.19 8.14
N ILE A 162 16.71 14.67 6.95
CA ILE A 162 17.96 13.96 6.65
C ILE A 162 19.16 14.90 6.89
N LEU A 163 19.16 16.09 6.30
CA LEU A 163 20.24 17.08 6.48
C LEU A 163 20.46 17.44 7.94
N ALA A 164 19.39 17.59 8.73
CA ALA A 164 19.49 17.84 10.16
C ALA A 164 20.20 16.70 10.92
N GLN A 165 20.05 15.45 10.48
CA GLN A 165 20.75 14.31 11.11
C GLN A 165 22.19 14.18 10.61
N LEU A 166 22.46 14.40 9.31
CA LEU A 166 23.80 14.40 8.75
C LEU A 166 24.66 15.53 9.37
N GLY A 167 24.07 16.69 9.64
CA GLY A 167 24.73 17.78 10.33
C GLY A 167 25.24 17.43 11.75
N LYS A 168 24.53 16.53 12.46
CA LYS A 168 24.97 16.00 13.76
C LYS A 168 26.23 15.14 13.70
N LEU A 169 26.57 14.62 12.52
CA LEU A 169 27.81 13.90 12.27
C LEU A 169 29.01 14.84 11.96
N GLY A 170 28.75 16.14 11.88
CA GLY A 170 29.75 17.14 11.54
C GLY A 170 29.85 17.46 10.04
N LEU A 171 28.92 16.96 9.21
CA LEU A 171 28.85 17.37 7.82
C LEU A 171 28.31 18.80 7.71
N ASP A 172 28.89 19.60 6.83
CA ASP A 172 28.32 20.90 6.48
C ASP A 172 27.06 20.67 5.63
N THR A 173 25.94 21.12 6.13
CA THR A 173 24.62 21.01 5.46
C THR A 173 24.07 22.36 5.02
N SER A 174 24.92 23.40 4.98
CA SER A 174 24.52 24.78 4.69
C SER A 174 23.94 24.99 3.29
N ARG A 175 24.27 24.09 2.34
CA ARG A 175 23.72 24.09 0.98
C ARG A 175 22.25 23.69 0.92
N GLY A 176 21.75 22.95 1.89
CA GLY A 176 20.35 22.58 2.05
C GLY A 176 19.76 21.79 0.88
N LEU A 177 18.55 22.15 0.53
CA LEU A 177 17.82 21.58 -0.61
C LEU A 177 18.17 22.36 -1.89
N VAL A 178 18.68 21.67 -2.89
CA VAL A 178 19.04 22.23 -4.20
C VAL A 178 17.99 21.85 -5.24
N LYS A 179 17.30 22.87 -5.76
CA LYS A 179 16.26 22.75 -6.79
C LYS A 179 16.74 23.37 -8.08
N ARG A 180 16.71 22.62 -9.20
CA ARG A 180 17.17 23.12 -10.49
C ARG A 180 16.18 22.79 -11.60
N ASN A 181 15.87 23.76 -12.44
CA ASN A 181 15.16 23.54 -13.67
C ASN A 181 16.09 22.92 -14.74
N SER A 182 15.52 22.20 -15.70
CA SER A 182 16.25 21.70 -16.86
C SER A 182 16.99 22.83 -17.57
N GLY A 183 18.26 22.57 -17.90
CA GLY A 183 19.10 23.57 -18.58
C GLY A 183 18.89 23.59 -20.10
N ASP A 184 18.29 22.56 -20.67
CA ASP A 184 18.01 22.35 -22.09
C ASP A 184 16.58 22.75 -22.49
N GLY A 185 15.80 23.31 -21.56
CA GLY A 185 14.42 23.72 -21.83
C GLY A 185 13.39 22.58 -21.79
N THR A 186 13.76 21.37 -21.39
CA THR A 186 12.80 20.25 -21.21
C THR A 186 11.68 20.66 -20.27
N THR A 187 10.43 20.38 -20.67
CA THR A 187 9.22 20.67 -19.89
C THR A 187 8.50 19.40 -19.46
N TYR A 188 7.69 19.54 -18.42
CA TYR A 188 6.68 18.56 -18.04
C TYR A 188 5.45 18.61 -18.97
N PRO A 189 4.56 17.59 -18.95
CA PRO A 189 3.32 17.60 -19.75
C PRO A 189 2.42 18.82 -19.53
N ASN A 190 2.53 19.47 -18.36
CA ASN A 190 1.80 20.71 -18.04
C ASN A 190 2.47 21.99 -18.62
N GLY A 191 3.53 21.86 -19.40
CA GLY A 191 4.27 22.95 -20.06
C GLY A 191 5.25 23.71 -19.17
N LYS A 192 5.36 23.41 -17.87
CA LYS A 192 6.35 24.03 -16.97
C LYS A 192 7.71 23.35 -17.11
N LEU A 193 8.79 24.09 -16.81
CA LEU A 193 10.15 23.56 -16.84
C LEU A 193 10.28 22.33 -15.94
N ALA A 194 10.84 21.26 -16.49
CA ALA A 194 11.08 20.02 -15.75
C ALA A 194 12.28 20.17 -14.78
N ASP A 195 12.39 19.24 -13.85
CA ASP A 195 13.55 19.11 -12.97
C ASP A 195 14.80 18.72 -13.78
N TYR A 196 15.94 19.28 -13.38
CA TYR A 196 17.23 18.99 -14.01
C TYR A 196 17.65 17.53 -13.82
N TYR A 197 17.53 17.01 -12.60
CA TYR A 197 17.98 15.67 -12.24
C TYR A 197 16.97 14.61 -12.67
N GLY A 198 17.45 13.58 -13.39
CA GLY A 198 16.58 12.56 -13.98
C GLY A 198 15.77 11.77 -12.97
N ILE A 199 16.38 11.33 -11.85
CA ILE A 199 15.67 10.62 -10.75
C ILE A 199 14.48 11.46 -10.25
N VAL A 200 14.72 12.74 -9.98
CA VAL A 200 13.71 13.67 -9.49
C VAL A 200 12.62 13.90 -10.54
N ARG A 201 13.02 14.16 -11.80
CA ARG A 201 12.10 14.41 -12.91
C ARG A 201 11.20 13.22 -13.20
N TYR A 202 11.74 12.01 -13.32
CA TYR A 202 10.95 10.81 -13.60
C TYR A 202 10.11 10.42 -12.38
N GLY A 203 10.60 10.64 -11.15
CA GLY A 203 9.84 10.47 -9.92
C GLY A 203 8.60 11.35 -9.88
N GLN A 204 8.72 12.62 -10.27
CA GLN A 204 7.59 13.53 -10.41
C GLN A 204 6.54 13.01 -11.41
N LEU A 205 6.99 12.49 -12.59
CA LEU A 205 6.11 11.92 -13.61
C LEU A 205 5.42 10.62 -13.14
N ALA A 206 6.07 9.87 -12.27
CA ALA A 206 5.53 8.64 -11.69
C ALA A 206 4.70 8.87 -10.41
N HIS A 207 4.57 10.13 -9.96
CA HIS A 207 3.95 10.50 -8.69
C HIS A 207 4.58 9.79 -7.48
N ILE A 208 5.91 9.61 -7.52
CA ILE A 208 6.72 9.05 -6.43
C ILE A 208 7.64 10.17 -5.90
N PRO A 209 7.50 10.58 -4.64
CA PRO A 209 8.46 11.46 -3.98
C PRO A 209 9.88 10.90 -4.13
N SER A 210 10.75 11.65 -4.84
CA SER A 210 12.09 11.15 -5.20
C SER A 210 13.13 12.22 -4.94
N LEU A 211 14.19 11.86 -4.19
CA LEU A 211 15.29 12.74 -3.85
C LEU A 211 16.64 12.08 -4.10
N ILE A 212 17.68 12.91 -4.26
CA ILE A 212 19.06 12.45 -4.31
C ILE A 212 19.79 13.01 -3.10
N ILE A 213 20.45 12.15 -2.32
CA ILE A 213 21.31 12.54 -1.22
C ILE A 213 22.74 12.56 -1.73
N GLU A 214 23.33 13.73 -1.77
CA GLU A 214 24.77 13.93 -1.95
C GLU A 214 25.40 14.01 -0.56
N HIS A 215 25.86 12.85 -0.04
CA HIS A 215 26.26 12.73 1.38
C HIS A 215 27.48 13.57 1.72
N CYS A 216 28.43 13.67 0.81
CA CYS A 216 29.66 14.46 0.98
C CYS A 216 30.40 14.56 -0.36
N PHE A 217 31.48 15.30 -0.39
CA PHE A 217 32.36 15.35 -1.57
C PHE A 217 33.44 14.27 -1.47
N ILE A 218 33.44 13.30 -2.39
CA ILE A 218 34.44 12.23 -2.42
C ILE A 218 35.85 12.78 -2.64
N SER A 219 35.99 13.97 -3.23
CA SER A 219 37.26 14.65 -3.47
C SER A 219 37.92 15.18 -2.19
N SER A 220 37.12 15.69 -1.23
CA SER A 220 37.62 16.44 -0.05
C SER A 220 37.24 15.79 1.28
N ASP A 221 36.05 15.13 1.36
CA ASP A 221 35.51 14.62 2.61
C ASP A 221 35.87 13.14 2.89
N SER A 222 36.55 12.47 1.95
CA SER A 222 36.82 11.03 2.00
C SER A 222 37.53 10.56 3.28
N ALA A 223 38.55 11.29 3.73
CA ALA A 223 39.29 10.93 4.94
C ALA A 223 38.41 11.00 6.19
N GLN A 224 37.55 12.02 6.25
CA GLN A 224 36.73 12.28 7.42
C GLN A 224 35.48 11.37 7.46
N PHE A 225 34.81 11.15 6.35
CA PHE A 225 33.48 10.54 6.34
C PHE A 225 33.40 9.19 5.63
N LEU A 226 34.35 8.82 4.74
CA LEU A 226 34.27 7.60 3.93
C LEU A 226 35.30 6.53 4.32
N SER A 227 36.16 6.79 5.32
CA SER A 227 37.34 5.97 5.57
C SER A 227 37.13 4.67 6.36
N SER A 228 35.93 4.44 6.88
CA SER A 228 35.60 3.20 7.60
C SER A 228 34.13 2.82 7.47
N GLU A 229 33.84 1.52 7.67
CA GLU A 229 32.48 1.00 7.68
C GLU A 229 31.59 1.71 8.72
N ALA A 230 32.14 1.96 9.93
CA ALA A 230 31.40 2.64 10.99
C ALA A 230 30.94 4.06 10.55
N LYS A 231 31.72 4.76 9.72
CA LYS A 231 31.35 6.08 9.20
C LYS A 231 30.26 5.98 8.13
N LEU A 232 30.33 5.00 7.23
CA LEU A 232 29.29 4.75 6.23
C LEU A 232 27.97 4.35 6.92
N GLN A 233 28.06 3.49 7.93
CA GLN A 233 26.93 3.10 8.75
C GLN A 233 26.31 4.29 9.51
N ALA A 234 27.14 5.17 10.06
CA ALA A 234 26.65 6.38 10.75
C ALA A 234 25.86 7.31 9.83
N MET A 235 26.30 7.48 8.57
CA MET A 235 25.55 8.24 7.55
C MET A 235 24.20 7.55 7.23
N ALA A 236 24.21 6.26 6.97
CA ALA A 236 23.00 5.50 6.74
C ALA A 236 21.99 5.58 7.90
N GLN A 237 22.48 5.51 9.13
CA GLN A 237 21.64 5.71 10.32
C GLN A 237 21.13 7.15 10.46
N ALA A 238 21.87 8.14 10.00
CA ALA A 238 21.40 9.52 9.97
C ALA A 238 20.27 9.68 8.95
N ASP A 239 20.40 9.10 7.76
CA ASP A 239 19.36 9.08 6.73
C ASP A 239 18.08 8.41 7.26
N ALA A 240 18.21 7.23 7.86
CA ALA A 240 17.08 6.49 8.43
C ALA A 240 16.36 7.29 9.52
N ARG A 241 17.11 7.94 10.42
CA ARG A 241 16.51 8.82 11.45
C ARG A 241 15.82 10.04 10.83
N GLY A 242 16.33 10.58 9.75
CA GLY A 242 15.71 11.69 9.02
C GLY A 242 14.39 11.28 8.40
N ILE A 243 14.36 10.13 7.73
CA ILE A 243 13.15 9.54 7.14
C ILE A 243 12.14 9.22 8.25
N ALA A 244 12.60 8.54 9.30
CA ALA A 244 11.74 8.17 10.43
C ALA A 244 11.12 9.38 11.12
N ALA A 245 11.88 10.46 11.30
CA ALA A 245 11.38 11.69 11.91
C ALA A 245 10.29 12.37 11.06
N TYR A 246 10.38 12.30 9.73
CA TYR A 246 9.37 12.86 8.85
C TYR A 246 8.06 12.06 8.88
N TYR A 247 8.17 10.72 8.80
CA TYR A 247 7.00 9.84 8.77
C TYR A 247 6.47 9.45 10.15
N GLY A 248 7.12 9.84 11.24
CA GLY A 248 6.73 9.46 12.60
C GLY A 248 6.90 7.97 12.88
N LEU A 249 7.92 7.32 12.29
CA LEU A 249 8.14 5.89 12.44
C LEU A 249 8.65 5.52 13.82
N GLU A 250 8.15 4.42 14.36
CA GLU A 250 8.59 3.84 15.62
C GLU A 250 9.45 2.60 15.39
N LYS A 251 10.48 2.41 16.21
CA LYS A 251 11.29 1.18 16.15
C LYS A 251 10.50 -0.02 16.68
N LYS A 252 10.73 -1.17 16.06
CA LYS A 252 10.27 -2.46 16.56
C LYS A 252 10.86 -2.73 17.95
N THR A 253 10.09 -3.34 18.82
CA THR A 253 10.58 -3.89 20.06
C THR A 253 11.26 -5.24 19.82
N GLU A 254 12.10 -5.67 20.73
CA GLU A 254 12.79 -6.96 20.60
C GLU A 254 11.79 -8.12 20.51
N GLY A 255 11.92 -8.94 19.45
CA GLY A 255 11.03 -10.07 19.17
C GLY A 255 9.70 -9.72 18.50
N GLU A 256 9.45 -8.45 18.19
CA GLU A 256 8.25 -8.03 17.48
C GLU A 256 8.26 -8.53 16.04
N THR A 257 7.16 -9.20 15.65
CA THR A 257 6.92 -9.57 14.26
C THR A 257 6.07 -8.51 13.58
N ASP A 258 6.39 -8.20 12.33
CA ASP A 258 5.73 -7.18 11.55
C ASP A 258 5.50 -7.76 10.14
N PRO A 259 4.44 -8.59 9.98
CA PRO A 259 4.19 -9.30 8.72
C PRO A 259 3.73 -8.33 7.64
N GLU A 260 4.38 -8.42 6.48
CA GLU A 260 3.97 -7.65 5.31
C GLU A 260 2.58 -8.07 4.82
N PRO A 261 1.81 -7.13 4.23
CA PRO A 261 0.57 -7.45 3.56
C PRO A 261 0.74 -8.52 2.48
N ALA A 262 -0.19 -9.47 2.42
CA ALA A 262 -0.16 -10.57 1.45
C ALA A 262 -0.15 -10.08 -0.01
N PHE A 263 -0.74 -8.90 -0.26
CA PHE A 263 -0.86 -8.33 -1.60
C PHE A 263 -0.55 -6.84 -1.60
N ARG A 264 0.24 -6.40 -2.59
CA ARG A 264 0.72 -5.02 -2.66
C ARG A 264 -0.36 -3.96 -2.88
N ASP A 265 -1.45 -4.28 -3.58
CA ASP A 265 -2.60 -3.40 -3.81
C ASP A 265 -3.57 -3.33 -2.63
N CYS A 266 -3.36 -4.18 -1.62
CA CYS A 266 -4.11 -4.13 -0.36
C CYS A 266 -3.41 -3.32 0.75
N ARG A 267 -2.19 -2.85 0.53
CA ARG A 267 -1.33 -2.23 1.55
C ARG A 267 -1.99 -1.07 2.30
N LYS A 268 -2.75 -0.23 1.58
CA LYS A 268 -3.50 0.91 2.13
C LYS A 268 -5.01 0.74 2.00
N HIS A 269 -5.45 -0.47 1.68
CA HIS A 269 -6.87 -0.76 1.49
C HIS A 269 -7.55 -1.03 2.82
N TRP A 270 -8.76 -0.48 3.02
CA TRP A 270 -9.55 -0.62 4.25
C TRP A 270 -9.79 -2.07 4.69
N ALA A 271 -9.83 -3.02 3.75
CA ALA A 271 -10.04 -4.45 4.01
C ALA A 271 -8.74 -5.24 4.16
N ARG A 272 -7.57 -4.60 4.25
CA ARG A 272 -6.27 -5.27 4.28
C ARG A 272 -6.20 -6.43 5.26
N GLU A 273 -6.57 -6.21 6.51
CA GLU A 273 -6.48 -7.23 7.56
C GLU A 273 -7.35 -8.46 7.25
N TYR A 274 -8.53 -8.25 6.67
CA TYR A 274 -9.41 -9.34 6.25
C TYR A 274 -8.85 -10.09 5.05
N VAL A 275 -8.23 -9.39 4.10
CA VAL A 275 -7.57 -9.99 2.94
C VAL A 275 -6.36 -10.81 3.37
N ASP A 276 -5.52 -10.28 4.25
CA ASP A 276 -4.34 -10.97 4.79
C ASP A 276 -4.75 -12.23 5.57
N THR A 277 -5.78 -12.12 6.43
CA THR A 277 -6.34 -13.27 7.18
C THR A 277 -6.87 -14.34 6.24
N ALA A 278 -7.70 -13.97 5.26
CA ALA A 278 -8.29 -14.90 4.32
C ALA A 278 -7.23 -15.55 3.39
N ALA A 279 -6.18 -14.82 3.03
CA ALA A 279 -5.06 -15.33 2.24
C ALA A 279 -4.19 -16.30 3.05
N ALA A 280 -3.84 -15.95 4.29
CA ALA A 280 -3.08 -16.82 5.18
C ALA A 280 -3.81 -18.14 5.47
N ALA A 281 -5.14 -18.08 5.60
CA ALA A 281 -5.99 -19.25 5.76
C ALA A 281 -6.22 -20.05 4.45
N GLY A 282 -5.75 -19.54 3.30
CA GLY A 282 -5.92 -20.19 2.00
C GLY A 282 -7.34 -20.10 1.41
N TRP A 283 -8.22 -19.25 1.98
CA TRP A 283 -9.58 -19.09 1.48
C TRP A 283 -9.65 -18.30 0.18
N VAL A 284 -8.70 -17.38 -0.01
CA VAL A 284 -8.60 -16.54 -1.21
C VAL A 284 -7.23 -16.66 -1.85
N ALA A 285 -7.15 -16.25 -3.12
CA ALA A 285 -5.90 -16.14 -3.87
C ALA A 285 -5.87 -14.82 -4.64
N GLY A 286 -4.68 -14.33 -4.92
CA GLY A 286 -4.46 -13.16 -5.76
C GLY A 286 -4.79 -13.41 -7.23
N VAL A 287 -4.80 -12.32 -8.00
CA VAL A 287 -5.02 -12.34 -9.46
C VAL A 287 -3.72 -12.45 -10.26
N GLY A 288 -2.60 -12.63 -9.58
CA GLY A 288 -1.25 -12.68 -10.16
C GLY A 288 -0.45 -11.42 -9.86
N ASN A 289 0.86 -11.49 -10.12
CA ASN A 289 1.79 -10.36 -9.94
C ASN A 289 1.77 -9.71 -8.54
N GLY A 290 1.44 -10.45 -7.49
CA GLY A 290 1.33 -9.94 -6.12
C GLY A 290 0.13 -9.00 -5.90
N LEU A 291 -0.91 -9.11 -6.75
CA LEU A 291 -2.14 -8.32 -6.66
C LEU A 291 -3.31 -9.16 -6.18
N PHE A 292 -4.22 -8.54 -5.44
CA PHE A 292 -5.49 -9.10 -5.02
C PHE A 292 -6.68 -8.58 -5.83
N ALA A 293 -6.59 -7.34 -6.32
CA ALA A 293 -7.67 -6.58 -6.95
C ALA A 293 -8.89 -6.42 -6.01
N PRO A 294 -8.73 -5.75 -4.85
CA PRO A 294 -9.73 -5.71 -3.78
C PRO A 294 -11.06 -5.09 -4.20
N ASP A 295 -11.03 -4.07 -5.06
CA ASP A 295 -12.20 -3.32 -5.51
C ASP A 295 -12.90 -3.95 -6.73
N ASP A 296 -12.29 -4.98 -7.34
CA ASP A 296 -12.90 -5.67 -8.48
C ASP A 296 -14.18 -6.39 -8.05
N ALA A 297 -15.16 -6.39 -8.97
CA ALA A 297 -16.42 -7.09 -8.76
C ALA A 297 -16.19 -8.61 -8.65
N LEU A 298 -16.84 -9.21 -7.67
CA LEU A 298 -16.77 -10.64 -7.40
C LEU A 298 -17.79 -11.41 -8.27
N THR A 299 -17.37 -12.49 -8.92
CA THR A 299 -18.32 -13.35 -9.60
C THR A 299 -18.94 -14.38 -8.66
N ARG A 300 -20.10 -14.94 -9.06
CA ARG A 300 -20.80 -15.99 -8.31
C ARG A 300 -19.93 -17.24 -8.13
N GLY A 301 -19.20 -17.64 -9.18
CA GLY A 301 -18.26 -18.76 -9.12
C GLY A 301 -17.08 -18.50 -8.16
N MET A 302 -16.54 -17.28 -8.15
CA MET A 302 -15.50 -16.89 -7.20
C MET A 302 -15.98 -17.02 -5.75
N PHE A 303 -17.14 -16.46 -5.42
CA PHE A 303 -17.65 -16.49 -4.05
C PHE A 303 -17.87 -17.90 -3.53
N VAL A 304 -18.51 -18.76 -4.34
CA VAL A 304 -18.73 -20.16 -3.97
C VAL A 304 -17.41 -20.93 -3.80
N THR A 305 -16.40 -20.61 -4.62
CA THR A 305 -15.07 -21.23 -4.48
C THR A 305 -14.38 -20.79 -3.18
N MET A 306 -14.50 -19.52 -2.80
CA MET A 306 -14.01 -19.03 -1.52
C MET A 306 -14.70 -19.72 -0.33
N LEU A 307 -16.03 -19.90 -0.38
CA LEU A 307 -16.78 -20.65 0.64
C LEU A 307 -16.38 -22.13 0.72
N ALA A 308 -16.14 -22.78 -0.43
CA ALA A 308 -15.68 -24.18 -0.46
C ALA A 308 -14.31 -24.33 0.22
N ARG A 309 -13.40 -23.35 0.01
CA ARG A 309 -12.10 -23.33 0.67
C ARG A 309 -12.23 -23.07 2.18
N LEU A 310 -13.08 -22.12 2.59
CA LEU A 310 -13.39 -21.89 4.02
C LEU A 310 -13.95 -23.15 4.69
N ALA A 311 -14.77 -23.92 3.96
CA ALA A 311 -15.35 -25.18 4.43
C ALA A 311 -14.35 -26.35 4.45
N GLY A 312 -13.14 -26.19 3.91
CA GLY A 312 -12.14 -27.26 3.80
C GLY A 312 -12.54 -28.37 2.81
N VAL A 313 -13.30 -28.03 1.76
CA VAL A 313 -13.82 -29.01 0.79
C VAL A 313 -12.70 -29.58 -0.06
N ASN A 314 -12.62 -30.93 -0.09
CA ASN A 314 -11.80 -31.59 -1.11
C ASN A 314 -12.52 -31.55 -2.46
N GLN A 315 -12.00 -30.73 -3.37
CA GLN A 315 -12.63 -30.50 -4.69
C GLN A 315 -12.70 -31.77 -5.55
N ALA A 316 -11.79 -32.73 -5.37
CA ALA A 316 -11.79 -33.98 -6.10
C ALA A 316 -13.05 -34.85 -5.86
N ASP A 317 -13.75 -34.60 -4.75
CA ASP A 317 -14.97 -35.35 -4.41
C ASP A 317 -16.22 -34.85 -5.17
N TYR A 318 -16.10 -33.79 -5.97
CA TYR A 318 -17.22 -33.14 -6.66
C TYR A 318 -16.92 -32.87 -8.15
N PRO A 319 -16.65 -33.89 -8.96
CA PRO A 319 -16.19 -33.74 -10.35
C PRO A 319 -17.27 -33.19 -11.29
N ASP A 320 -18.55 -33.44 -10.98
CA ASP A 320 -19.66 -33.16 -11.91
C ASP A 320 -20.57 -32.04 -11.41
N SER A 321 -20.97 -31.15 -12.31
CA SER A 321 -21.96 -30.11 -12.03
C SER A 321 -23.33 -30.44 -12.63
N ARG A 322 -24.40 -30.15 -11.87
CA ARG A 322 -25.79 -30.27 -12.37
C ARG A 322 -26.22 -29.08 -13.24
N PHE A 323 -25.39 -28.03 -13.35
CA PHE A 323 -25.73 -26.82 -14.09
C PHE A 323 -25.17 -26.88 -15.51
N ALA A 324 -26.01 -26.59 -16.51
CA ALA A 324 -25.66 -26.70 -17.92
C ALA A 324 -24.59 -25.69 -18.39
N ASP A 325 -24.43 -24.58 -17.66
CA ASP A 325 -23.47 -23.50 -17.91
C ASP A 325 -22.20 -23.57 -17.05
N VAL A 326 -21.98 -24.72 -16.38
CA VAL A 326 -20.78 -24.97 -15.57
C VAL A 326 -20.02 -26.12 -16.22
N GLU A 327 -19.01 -25.76 -17.03
CA GLU A 327 -18.15 -26.77 -17.68
C GLU A 327 -17.31 -27.51 -16.63
N ALA A 328 -17.19 -28.84 -16.76
CA ALA A 328 -16.47 -29.68 -15.81
C ALA A 328 -14.99 -29.29 -15.66
N SER A 329 -14.36 -28.72 -16.71
CA SER A 329 -12.98 -28.25 -16.70
C SER A 329 -12.78 -26.89 -16.04
N ALA A 330 -13.87 -26.17 -15.73
CA ALA A 330 -13.76 -24.84 -15.13
C ALA A 330 -13.27 -24.92 -13.68
N TRP A 331 -12.35 -24.04 -13.31
CA TRP A 331 -11.71 -24.01 -11.98
C TRP A 331 -12.70 -23.90 -10.81
N TYR A 332 -13.88 -23.34 -11.04
CA TYR A 332 -14.95 -23.20 -10.04
C TYR A 332 -15.91 -24.40 -10.02
N ALA A 333 -15.87 -25.29 -11.02
CA ALA A 333 -16.85 -26.34 -11.18
C ALA A 333 -17.00 -27.27 -9.97
N PRO A 334 -15.92 -27.78 -9.35
CA PRO A 334 -16.03 -28.62 -8.15
C PRO A 334 -16.69 -27.91 -6.97
N SER A 335 -16.38 -26.62 -6.78
CA SER A 335 -16.94 -25.81 -5.70
C SER A 335 -18.44 -25.55 -5.89
N VAL A 336 -18.86 -25.28 -7.14
CA VAL A 336 -20.27 -25.10 -7.49
C VAL A 336 -21.04 -26.42 -7.32
N SER A 337 -20.44 -27.54 -7.72
CA SER A 337 -21.01 -28.90 -7.57
C SER A 337 -21.22 -29.25 -6.09
N TRP A 338 -20.20 -28.98 -5.24
CA TRP A 338 -20.30 -29.12 -3.79
C TRP A 338 -21.47 -28.30 -3.22
N ALA A 339 -21.47 -26.97 -3.50
CA ALA A 339 -22.47 -26.08 -2.95
C ALA A 339 -23.90 -26.46 -3.38
N ALA A 340 -24.07 -26.92 -4.63
CA ALA A 340 -25.31 -27.39 -5.11
C ALA A 340 -25.76 -28.72 -4.47
N SER A 341 -24.82 -29.66 -4.25
CA SER A 341 -25.11 -30.94 -3.58
C SER A 341 -25.49 -30.78 -2.12
N LYS A 342 -25.01 -29.73 -1.46
CA LYS A 342 -25.31 -29.41 -0.05
C LYS A 342 -26.50 -28.46 0.09
N GLY A 343 -27.15 -28.06 -0.99
CA GLY A 343 -28.30 -27.15 -0.96
C GLY A 343 -27.92 -25.69 -0.62
N ILE A 344 -26.63 -25.34 -0.66
CA ILE A 344 -26.12 -23.98 -0.39
C ILE A 344 -26.52 -23.05 -1.54
N VAL A 345 -26.54 -23.55 -2.77
CA VAL A 345 -26.99 -22.83 -3.97
C VAL A 345 -27.99 -23.61 -4.77
N SER A 346 -28.98 -22.94 -5.38
CA SER A 346 -30.03 -23.54 -6.21
C SER A 346 -29.97 -23.16 -7.69
N GLY A 347 -29.08 -22.27 -8.09
CA GLY A 347 -29.01 -21.70 -9.42
C GLY A 347 -29.95 -20.51 -9.61
N VAL A 348 -30.04 -20.03 -10.86
CA VAL A 348 -30.80 -18.82 -11.23
C VAL A 348 -32.04 -19.11 -12.08
N GLY A 349 -32.35 -20.38 -12.31
CA GLY A 349 -33.39 -20.85 -13.21
C GLY A 349 -32.82 -21.57 -14.44
N ASP A 350 -33.66 -22.23 -15.20
CA ASP A 350 -33.35 -22.91 -16.46
C ASP A 350 -32.13 -23.86 -16.41
N GLY A 351 -31.85 -24.45 -15.23
CA GLY A 351 -30.70 -25.32 -15.04
C GLY A 351 -29.35 -24.61 -15.07
N LYS A 352 -29.32 -23.28 -14.87
CA LYS A 352 -28.10 -22.44 -14.89
C LYS A 352 -27.69 -21.96 -13.54
N PHE A 353 -26.37 -21.72 -13.38
CA PHE A 353 -25.75 -21.13 -12.20
C PHE A 353 -25.24 -19.70 -12.43
N GLU A 354 -24.87 -19.37 -13.67
CA GLU A 354 -24.23 -18.10 -14.08
C GLU A 354 -22.92 -17.79 -13.32
N PRO A 355 -21.91 -18.69 -13.40
CA PRO A 355 -20.71 -18.61 -12.58
C PRO A 355 -19.87 -17.34 -12.82
N ASN A 356 -19.90 -16.81 -14.05
CA ASN A 356 -19.10 -15.64 -14.47
C ASN A 356 -19.84 -14.30 -14.29
N ARG A 357 -21.12 -14.33 -13.90
CA ARG A 357 -21.87 -13.11 -13.59
C ARG A 357 -21.45 -12.57 -12.22
N ASN A 358 -21.33 -11.26 -12.11
CA ASN A 358 -21.09 -10.61 -10.82
C ASN A 358 -22.20 -10.95 -9.82
N ILE A 359 -21.82 -11.22 -8.58
CA ILE A 359 -22.75 -11.51 -7.51
C ILE A 359 -23.25 -10.22 -6.89
N THR A 360 -24.57 -10.11 -6.71
CA THR A 360 -25.18 -9.03 -5.97
C THR A 360 -25.12 -9.28 -4.46
N ARG A 361 -25.19 -8.22 -3.64
CA ARG A 361 -25.12 -8.32 -2.20
C ARG A 361 -26.27 -9.15 -1.61
N GLN A 362 -27.50 -9.03 -2.16
CA GLN A 362 -28.62 -9.89 -1.72
C GLN A 362 -28.40 -11.37 -2.08
N GLU A 363 -27.80 -11.68 -3.24
CA GLU A 363 -27.44 -13.05 -3.60
C GLU A 363 -26.35 -13.62 -2.69
N MET A 364 -25.36 -12.80 -2.34
CA MET A 364 -24.33 -13.17 -1.38
C MET A 364 -24.95 -13.54 -0.03
N ALA A 365 -25.90 -12.74 0.48
CA ALA A 365 -26.61 -13.03 1.72
C ALA A 365 -27.35 -14.37 1.68
N VAL A 366 -28.00 -14.72 0.55
CA VAL A 366 -28.70 -16.01 0.38
C VAL A 366 -27.72 -17.19 0.41
N ILE A 367 -26.59 -17.07 -0.28
CA ILE A 367 -25.57 -18.12 -0.29
C ILE A 367 -24.95 -18.29 1.12
N MET A 368 -24.69 -17.18 1.85
CA MET A 368 -24.22 -17.22 3.23
C MET A 368 -25.19 -17.92 4.16
N ALA A 369 -26.49 -17.57 4.08
CA ALA A 369 -27.53 -18.22 4.88
C ALA A 369 -27.62 -19.72 4.56
N GLY A 370 -27.56 -20.09 3.27
CA GLY A 370 -27.51 -21.49 2.84
C GLY A 370 -26.29 -22.24 3.39
N TYR A 371 -25.12 -21.60 3.40
CA TYR A 371 -23.91 -22.17 3.99
C TYR A 371 -24.04 -22.40 5.50
N LEU A 372 -24.59 -21.43 6.23
CA LEU A 372 -24.82 -21.55 7.67
C LEU A 372 -25.89 -22.59 8.01
N ALA A 373 -26.97 -22.67 7.20
CA ALA A 373 -27.98 -23.71 7.34
C ALA A 373 -27.39 -25.11 7.13
N TRP A 374 -26.50 -25.28 6.15
CA TRP A 374 -25.76 -26.52 5.94
C TRP A 374 -24.87 -26.88 7.16
N LYS A 375 -24.33 -25.88 7.84
CA LYS A 375 -23.59 -26.05 9.10
C LYS A 375 -24.50 -26.32 10.32
N GLY A 376 -25.82 -26.40 10.15
CA GLY A 376 -26.79 -26.67 11.23
C GLY A 376 -27.23 -25.41 11.99
N ILE A 377 -26.90 -24.23 11.51
CA ILE A 377 -27.33 -22.97 12.13
C ILE A 377 -28.74 -22.61 11.65
N ASP A 378 -29.62 -22.26 12.61
CA ASP A 378 -30.92 -21.66 12.25
C ASP A 378 -30.72 -20.25 11.71
N THR A 379 -31.09 -20.09 10.45
CA THR A 379 -30.97 -18.82 9.72
C THR A 379 -32.28 -18.02 9.66
N THR A 380 -33.22 -18.31 10.58
CA THR A 380 -34.44 -17.55 10.73
C THR A 380 -34.12 -16.20 11.42
N PRO A 381 -34.53 -15.03 10.83
CA PRO A 381 -34.37 -13.74 11.49
C PRO A 381 -35.14 -13.71 12.82
N GLY A 382 -34.56 -13.07 13.84
CA GLY A 382 -35.16 -12.95 15.17
C GLY A 382 -36.32 -11.96 15.24
N THR A 383 -36.44 -11.07 14.24
CA THR A 383 -37.50 -10.03 14.17
C THR A 383 -38.05 -9.91 12.76
N GLU A 384 -39.20 -9.23 12.64
CA GLU A 384 -39.79 -8.89 11.34
C GLU A 384 -38.92 -7.92 10.57
N ALA A 385 -38.92 -8.01 9.23
CA ALA A 385 -38.07 -7.22 8.35
C ALA A 385 -38.22 -5.70 8.57
N SER A 386 -39.43 -5.23 8.84
CA SER A 386 -39.72 -3.81 9.11
C SER A 386 -39.09 -3.26 10.39
N ALA A 387 -38.60 -4.12 11.29
CA ALA A 387 -37.91 -3.71 12.52
C ALA A 387 -36.43 -3.35 12.28
N TYR A 388 -35.86 -3.70 11.12
CA TYR A 388 -34.50 -3.33 10.77
C TYR A 388 -34.50 -1.93 10.14
N ASN A 389 -33.56 -1.10 10.58
CA ASN A 389 -33.42 0.26 10.02
C ASN A 389 -32.59 0.21 8.71
N ILE A 390 -33.20 -0.35 7.67
CA ILE A 390 -32.61 -0.48 6.31
C ILE A 390 -33.41 0.44 5.39
N ALA A 391 -32.79 1.50 4.88
CA ALA A 391 -33.48 2.54 4.11
C ALA A 391 -34.02 2.06 2.75
N ASP A 392 -33.41 1.04 2.18
CA ASP A 392 -33.75 0.41 0.89
C ASP A 392 -34.30 -1.02 1.06
N LEU A 393 -35.03 -1.26 2.14
CA LEU A 393 -35.63 -2.56 2.46
C LEU A 393 -36.55 -3.05 1.34
N ASP A 394 -37.32 -2.15 0.72
CA ASP A 394 -38.27 -2.46 -0.36
C ASP A 394 -37.58 -2.86 -1.68
N ASP A 395 -36.30 -2.54 -1.85
CA ASP A 395 -35.50 -2.95 -3.02
C ASP A 395 -34.98 -4.38 -2.88
N ILE A 396 -35.10 -5.00 -1.71
CA ILE A 396 -34.67 -6.40 -1.49
C ILE A 396 -35.72 -7.34 -2.08
N ALA A 397 -35.25 -8.21 -2.98
CA ALA A 397 -36.14 -9.20 -3.59
C ALA A 397 -36.79 -10.12 -2.53
N PRO A 398 -38.08 -10.48 -2.66
CA PRO A 398 -38.80 -11.30 -1.67
C PRO A 398 -38.09 -12.63 -1.33
N TRP A 399 -37.42 -13.25 -2.31
CA TRP A 399 -36.66 -14.49 -2.11
C TRP A 399 -35.40 -14.31 -1.26
N ALA A 400 -34.86 -13.09 -1.19
CA ALA A 400 -33.64 -12.79 -0.47
C ALA A 400 -33.90 -12.18 0.94
N LEU A 401 -35.10 -11.65 1.17
CA LEU A 401 -35.42 -10.83 2.33
C LEU A 401 -35.05 -11.48 3.66
N LYS A 402 -35.43 -12.75 3.88
CA LYS A 402 -35.09 -13.49 5.10
C LYS A 402 -33.60 -13.60 5.31
N SER A 403 -32.87 -13.98 4.28
CA SER A 403 -31.42 -14.15 4.34
C SER A 403 -30.69 -12.83 4.59
N VAL A 404 -31.15 -11.75 3.96
CA VAL A 404 -30.61 -10.40 4.18
C VAL A 404 -30.84 -9.95 5.62
N CYS A 405 -32.07 -10.08 6.14
CA CYS A 405 -32.40 -9.72 7.52
C CYS A 405 -31.57 -10.51 8.54
N PHE A 406 -31.41 -11.81 8.33
CA PHE A 406 -30.57 -12.66 9.18
C PHE A 406 -29.11 -12.21 9.15
N CYS A 407 -28.51 -12.05 7.95
CA CYS A 407 -27.11 -11.64 7.83
C CYS A 407 -26.88 -10.23 8.41
N TYR A 408 -27.85 -9.32 8.26
CA TYR A 408 -27.79 -8.00 8.83
C TYR A 408 -27.87 -8.02 10.36
N GLU A 409 -28.82 -8.80 10.93
CA GLU A 409 -28.96 -8.99 12.38
C GLU A 409 -27.70 -9.55 13.02
N LYS A 410 -27.10 -10.57 12.39
CA LYS A 410 -25.86 -11.20 12.87
C LYS A 410 -24.59 -10.42 12.52
N LYS A 411 -24.72 -9.25 11.89
CA LYS A 411 -23.59 -8.40 11.44
C LYS A 411 -22.60 -9.11 10.49
N LEU A 412 -23.07 -10.15 9.80
CA LEU A 412 -22.28 -10.90 8.82
C LEU A 412 -22.19 -10.17 7.48
N LEU A 413 -23.21 -9.43 7.11
CA LEU A 413 -23.25 -8.57 5.93
C LEU A 413 -24.05 -7.32 6.28
N THR A 414 -23.36 -6.22 6.54
CA THR A 414 -23.97 -4.94 6.96
C THR A 414 -24.22 -4.02 5.77
N GLY A 415 -24.91 -2.91 6.01
CA GLY A 415 -25.19 -1.90 5.00
C GLY A 415 -23.99 -1.02 4.66
N ARG A 416 -24.16 -0.22 3.62
CA ARG A 416 -23.32 0.93 3.25
C ARG A 416 -24.01 2.20 3.75
N GLY A 417 -23.64 2.63 4.97
CA GLY A 417 -24.42 3.66 5.69
C GLY A 417 -25.77 3.12 6.16
N THR A 418 -26.88 3.78 5.81
CA THR A 418 -28.24 3.35 6.16
C THR A 418 -28.86 2.38 5.16
N SER A 419 -28.28 2.21 3.97
CA SER A 419 -28.78 1.33 2.90
C SER A 419 -28.05 -0.01 2.89
N PHE A 420 -28.77 -1.08 2.59
CA PHE A 420 -28.17 -2.41 2.36
C PHE A 420 -27.52 -2.54 0.98
N ALA A 421 -28.03 -1.82 -0.01
CA ALA A 421 -27.66 -1.86 -1.42
C ALA A 421 -27.79 -3.29 -2.04
N PRO A 422 -29.00 -3.88 -2.05
CA PRO A 422 -29.22 -5.30 -2.39
C PRO A 422 -28.78 -5.68 -3.81
N LEU A 423 -28.95 -4.76 -4.76
CA LEU A 423 -28.62 -4.97 -6.19
C LEU A 423 -27.18 -4.57 -6.55
N ALA A 424 -26.45 -3.95 -5.64
CA ALA A 424 -25.04 -3.62 -5.89
C ALA A 424 -24.20 -4.89 -5.97
N ASN A 425 -23.20 -4.89 -6.86
CA ASN A 425 -22.21 -5.95 -6.92
C ASN A 425 -21.35 -5.94 -5.65
N ALA A 426 -21.05 -7.12 -5.13
CA ALA A 426 -20.06 -7.29 -4.09
C ALA A 426 -18.65 -7.22 -4.68
N THR A 427 -17.70 -6.70 -3.91
CA THR A 427 -16.28 -6.68 -4.29
C THR A 427 -15.54 -7.88 -3.69
N ARG A 428 -14.33 -8.13 -4.20
CA ARG A 428 -13.43 -9.16 -3.67
C ARG A 428 -13.03 -8.87 -2.22
N ALA A 429 -12.83 -7.60 -1.89
CA ALA A 429 -12.56 -7.16 -0.51
C ALA A 429 -13.74 -7.44 0.43
N GLU A 430 -14.96 -7.11 0.01
CA GLU A 430 -16.17 -7.38 0.80
C GLU A 430 -16.34 -8.89 1.08
N ALA A 431 -15.95 -9.75 0.11
CA ALA A 431 -15.97 -11.20 0.33
C ALA A 431 -15.01 -11.63 1.45
N CYS A 432 -13.81 -11.05 1.55
CA CYS A 432 -12.88 -11.37 2.64
C CYS A 432 -13.48 -11.03 4.02
N VAL A 433 -14.12 -9.86 4.14
CA VAL A 433 -14.82 -9.47 5.38
C VAL A 433 -15.89 -10.50 5.75
N VAL A 434 -16.68 -10.91 4.77
CA VAL A 434 -17.74 -11.91 4.96
C VAL A 434 -17.16 -13.27 5.37
N LEU A 435 -16.09 -13.73 4.73
CA LEU A 435 -15.46 -15.02 5.08
C LEU A 435 -14.90 -15.02 6.51
N CYS A 436 -14.21 -13.95 6.91
CA CYS A 436 -13.74 -13.79 8.28
C CYS A 436 -14.91 -13.76 9.27
N GLY A 437 -15.97 -13.00 8.98
CA GLY A 437 -17.17 -12.94 9.80
C GLY A 437 -17.88 -14.29 9.93
N LEU A 438 -17.97 -15.06 8.84
CA LEU A 438 -18.53 -16.43 8.87
C LEU A 438 -17.67 -17.39 9.72
N HIS A 439 -16.35 -17.31 9.56
CA HIS A 439 -15.42 -18.11 10.37
C HIS A 439 -15.57 -17.83 11.87
N ASP A 440 -15.54 -16.56 12.24
CA ASP A 440 -15.64 -16.11 13.62
C ASP A 440 -16.99 -16.49 14.23
N PHE A 441 -18.07 -16.30 13.47
CA PHE A 441 -19.43 -16.65 13.88
C PHE A 441 -19.56 -18.16 14.16
N LEU A 442 -19.05 -19.01 13.26
CA LEU A 442 -19.10 -20.46 13.44
C LEU A 442 -18.24 -20.91 14.64
N THR A 443 -17.04 -20.35 14.79
CA THR A 443 -16.15 -20.65 15.92
C THR A 443 -16.79 -20.27 17.26
N ALA A 444 -17.46 -19.11 17.33
CA ALA A 444 -18.16 -18.67 18.53
C ALA A 444 -19.42 -19.50 18.82
N SER A 445 -20.03 -20.12 17.80
CA SER A 445 -21.24 -20.95 17.93
C SER A 445 -20.93 -22.42 18.25
N GLY A 446 -19.65 -22.81 18.39
CA GLY A 446 -19.24 -24.19 18.73
C GLY A 446 -19.34 -25.17 17.58
N GLY A 447 -19.30 -24.67 16.34
CA GLY A 447 -19.41 -25.45 15.09
C GLY A 447 -18.06 -25.86 14.50
#